data_0940392d6b4554f2fcd68261679fdecd
#
_entry.id   0940392d6b4554f2fcd68261679fdecd
#
_cell.length_a   1.000
_cell.length_b   1.000
_cell.length_c   1.000
_cell.angle_alpha   90.00
_cell.angle_beta   90.00
_cell.angle_gamma   90.00
#
_symmetry.space_group_name_H-M   'P 1'
#
loop_
_entity.id
_entity.type
_entity.pdbx_description
1 polymer ?
#
loop_
_entity_poly.entity_id
_entity_poly.type
_entity_poly.pdbx_seq_one_letter_code
_entity_poly.pdbx_strand_id
1 'polypeptide(L)'
;MLSSQGNYADAISCYNEVLRIDPLAADGLVNRGNTYKEIGRVSEAIQDYIHAISVWPSMAEAHANLASAYKDRYCFLHFLWVYKL
;
A
#
# COMPACT_ATOMS: atom_id res chain seq x y z
N MET A 1 8.71 22.73 9.06
CA MET A 1 8.39 21.31 9.17
C MET A 1 7.55 20.87 8.00
N LEU A 2 7.94 19.80 7.36
CA LEU A 2 7.17 19.30 6.22
C LEU A 2 5.86 18.70 6.71
N SER A 3 4.79 18.88 5.95
CA SER A 3 3.55 18.20 6.24
C SER A 3 3.73 16.69 6.03
N SER A 4 2.95 15.87 6.74
CA SER A 4 3.02 14.43 6.57
C SER A 4 2.69 14.01 5.14
N GLN A 5 1.76 14.74 4.48
CA GLN A 5 1.43 14.46 3.09
C GLN A 5 2.59 14.74 2.14
N GLY A 6 3.35 15.82 2.38
CA GLY A 6 4.54 16.12 1.60
C GLY A 6 5.59 15.02 1.74
N ASN A 7 5.80 14.52 2.97
CA ASN A 7 6.73 13.43 3.22
C ASN A 7 6.29 12.13 2.53
N TYR A 8 5.00 11.83 2.54
CA TYR A 8 4.48 10.65 1.87
C TYR A 8 4.61 10.75 0.35
N ALA A 9 4.33 11.92 -0.22
CA ALA A 9 4.49 12.13 -1.66
C ALA A 9 5.95 11.94 -2.09
N ASP A 10 6.88 12.48 -1.32
CA ASP A 10 8.31 12.31 -1.57
C ASP A 10 8.72 10.84 -1.46
N ALA A 11 8.21 10.14 -0.45
CA ALA A 11 8.48 8.71 -0.28
C ALA A 11 7.98 7.91 -1.47
N ILE A 12 6.76 8.19 -1.94
CA ILE A 12 6.19 7.50 -3.11
C ILE A 12 7.06 7.76 -4.34
N SER A 13 7.51 8.99 -4.55
CA SER A 13 8.38 9.33 -5.68
C SER A 13 9.69 8.53 -5.62
N CYS A 14 10.28 8.39 -4.43
CA CYS A 14 11.49 7.58 -4.26
C CYS A 14 11.24 6.11 -4.56
N TYR A 15 10.14 5.54 -4.07
CA TYR A 15 9.80 4.14 -4.35
C TYR A 15 9.49 3.92 -5.83
N ASN A 16 8.82 4.89 -6.47
CA ASN A 16 8.56 4.82 -7.92
C ASN A 16 9.88 4.73 -8.69
N GLU A 17 10.89 5.48 -8.27
CA GLU A 17 12.21 5.44 -8.92
C GLU A 17 12.90 4.08 -8.69
N VAL A 18 12.84 3.55 -7.46
CA VAL A 18 13.38 2.22 -7.16
C VAL A 18 12.71 1.17 -8.05
N LEU A 19 11.38 1.23 -8.18
CA LEU A 19 10.61 0.26 -8.93
C LEU A 19 10.74 0.44 -10.44
N ARG A 20 11.11 1.63 -10.89
CA ARG A 20 11.45 1.87 -12.30
C ARG A 20 12.73 1.12 -12.65
N ILE A 21 13.70 1.12 -11.74
CA ILE A 21 14.99 0.47 -11.94
C ILE A 21 14.87 -1.03 -11.72
N ASP A 22 14.15 -1.43 -10.68
CA ASP A 22 13.94 -2.84 -10.33
C ASP A 22 12.46 -3.11 -10.05
N PRO A 23 11.68 -3.44 -11.10
CA PRO A 23 10.23 -3.66 -10.95
C PRO A 23 9.87 -4.85 -10.04
N LEU A 24 10.83 -5.71 -9.73
CA LEU A 24 10.61 -6.90 -8.90
C LEU A 24 11.17 -6.73 -7.49
N ALA A 25 11.43 -5.49 -7.07
CA ALA A 25 11.89 -5.19 -5.71
C ALA A 25 10.71 -5.34 -4.74
N ALA A 26 10.52 -6.54 -4.18
CA ALA A 26 9.39 -6.83 -3.29
C ALA A 26 9.36 -5.88 -2.08
N ASP A 27 10.52 -5.59 -1.49
CA ASP A 27 10.60 -4.63 -0.38
C ASP A 27 10.12 -3.25 -0.80
N GLY A 28 10.50 -2.79 -1.97
CA GLY A 28 10.06 -1.51 -2.52
C GLY A 28 8.57 -1.47 -2.74
N LEU A 29 8.00 -2.57 -3.24
CA LEU A 29 6.55 -2.69 -3.42
C LEU A 29 5.81 -2.61 -2.09
N VAL A 30 6.26 -3.34 -1.07
CA VAL A 30 5.63 -3.30 0.26
C VAL A 30 5.76 -1.91 0.87
N ASN A 31 6.92 -1.28 0.78
CA ASN A 31 7.12 0.05 1.32
C ASN A 31 6.24 1.08 0.64
N ARG A 32 6.10 1.01 -0.68
CA ARG A 32 5.18 1.90 -1.40
C ARG A 32 3.74 1.63 -1.01
N GLY A 33 3.37 0.35 -0.90
CA GLY A 33 2.04 -0.03 -0.44
C GLY A 33 1.72 0.51 0.95
N ASN A 34 2.67 0.42 1.88
CA ASN A 34 2.50 0.97 3.22
C ASN A 34 2.27 2.48 3.18
N THR A 35 2.98 3.17 2.31
CA THR A 35 2.83 4.62 2.16
C THR A 35 1.46 4.96 1.57
N TYR A 36 1.01 4.24 0.55
CA TYR A 36 -0.33 4.42 0.00
C TYR A 36 -1.41 4.20 1.06
N LYS A 37 -1.25 3.16 1.89
CA LYS A 37 -2.20 2.86 2.95
C LYS A 37 -2.28 3.99 3.96
N GLU A 38 -1.13 4.56 4.34
CA GLU A 38 -1.07 5.66 5.29
C GLU A 38 -1.81 6.91 4.81
N ILE A 39 -1.82 7.16 3.51
CA ILE A 39 -2.52 8.32 2.97
C ILE A 39 -3.95 8.00 2.50
N GLY A 40 -4.44 6.81 2.81
CA GLY A 40 -5.81 6.42 2.50
C GLY A 40 -6.02 5.85 1.10
N ARG A 41 -4.95 5.63 0.33
CA ARG A 41 -5.05 5.06 -1.01
C ARG A 41 -4.93 3.54 -0.92
N VAL A 42 -5.95 2.93 -0.32
CA VAL A 42 -5.94 1.52 0.05
C VAL A 42 -5.91 0.60 -1.17
N SER A 43 -6.61 0.98 -2.24
CA SER A 43 -6.63 0.16 -3.47
C SER A 43 -5.24 0.01 -4.09
N GLU A 44 -4.47 1.11 -4.15
CA GLU A 44 -3.10 1.07 -4.65
C GLU A 44 -2.20 0.26 -3.72
N ALA A 45 -2.42 0.36 -2.40
CA ALA A 45 -1.69 -0.44 -1.43
C ALA A 45 -1.91 -1.94 -1.66
N ILE A 46 -3.16 -2.33 -1.85
CA ILE A 46 -3.52 -3.72 -2.11
C ILE A 46 -2.81 -4.24 -3.36
N GLN A 47 -2.80 -3.45 -4.43
CA GLN A 47 -2.11 -3.84 -5.67
C GLN A 47 -0.62 -4.05 -5.44
N ASP A 48 0.03 -3.17 -4.68
CA ASP A 48 1.45 -3.30 -4.37
C ASP A 48 1.74 -4.55 -3.54
N TYR A 49 0.89 -4.85 -2.54
CA TYR A 49 1.08 -6.06 -1.72
C TYR A 49 0.88 -7.33 -2.54
N ILE A 50 -0.14 -7.36 -3.40
CA ILE A 50 -0.38 -8.52 -4.27
C ILE A 50 0.81 -8.72 -5.21
N HIS A 51 1.34 -7.65 -5.77
CA HIS A 51 2.51 -7.72 -6.65
C HIS A 51 3.73 -8.23 -5.87
N ALA A 52 3.95 -7.74 -4.65
CA ALA A 52 5.05 -8.20 -3.80
C ALA A 52 4.94 -9.71 -3.52
N ILE A 53 3.75 -10.21 -3.25
CA ILE A 53 3.50 -11.61 -3.00
C ILE A 53 3.74 -12.45 -4.26
N SER A 54 3.42 -11.92 -5.44
CA SER A 54 3.69 -12.62 -6.69
C SER A 54 5.18 -12.78 -6.95
N VAL A 55 5.98 -11.81 -6.49
CA VAL A 55 7.44 -11.84 -6.62
C VAL A 55 8.07 -12.73 -5.55
N TRP A 56 7.57 -12.62 -4.33
CA TRP A 56 8.12 -13.33 -3.16
C TRP A 56 6.96 -13.89 -2.34
N PRO A 57 6.44 -15.11 -2.70
CA PRO A 57 5.22 -15.65 -2.09
C PRO A 57 5.30 -15.91 -0.58
N SER A 58 6.49 -16.08 -0.03
CA SER A 58 6.67 -16.35 1.40
C SER A 58 6.94 -15.10 2.22
N MET A 59 6.80 -13.90 1.65
CA MET A 59 7.06 -12.65 2.35
C MET A 59 5.93 -12.38 3.35
N ALA A 60 6.17 -12.72 4.63
CA ALA A 60 5.17 -12.63 5.69
C ALA A 60 4.63 -11.20 5.84
N GLU A 61 5.50 -10.20 5.74
CA GLU A 61 5.10 -8.78 5.88
C GLU A 61 4.06 -8.41 4.82
N ALA A 62 4.26 -8.84 3.58
CA ALA A 62 3.31 -8.53 2.51
C ALA A 62 1.94 -9.16 2.76
N HIS A 63 1.91 -10.41 3.22
CA HIS A 63 0.66 -11.09 3.56
C HIS A 63 -0.07 -10.41 4.71
N ALA A 64 0.66 -10.06 5.79
CA ALA A 64 0.07 -9.39 6.94
C ALA A 64 -0.49 -8.02 6.57
N ASN A 65 0.26 -7.24 5.79
CA ASN A 65 -0.15 -5.91 5.38
C ASN A 65 -1.32 -5.97 4.40
N LEU A 66 -1.37 -6.98 3.53
CA LEU A 66 -2.49 -7.18 2.63
C LEU A 66 -3.77 -7.47 3.43
N ALA A 67 -3.70 -8.34 4.42
CA ALA A 67 -4.85 -8.65 5.27
C ALA A 67 -5.36 -7.39 5.98
N SER A 68 -4.45 -6.58 6.51
CA SER A 68 -4.79 -5.31 7.15
C SER A 68 -5.46 -4.34 6.17
N ALA A 69 -4.95 -4.25 4.95
CA ALA A 69 -5.51 -3.37 3.93
C ALA A 69 -6.92 -3.79 3.52
N TYR A 70 -7.16 -5.09 3.37
CA TYR A 70 -8.51 -5.60 3.10
C TYR A 70 -9.46 -5.28 4.24
N LYS A 71 -9.02 -5.43 5.48
CA LYS A 71 -9.83 -5.10 6.65
C LYS A 71 -10.24 -3.62 6.61
N ASP A 72 -9.30 -2.74 6.33
CA ASP A 72 -9.58 -1.30 6.24
C ASP A 72 -10.59 -1.00 5.14
N ARG A 73 -10.43 -1.65 3.97
CA ARG A 73 -11.34 -1.48 2.85
C ARG A 73 -12.76 -1.94 3.19
N TYR A 74 -12.89 -3.10 3.82
CA TYR A 74 -14.21 -3.62 4.21
C TYR A 74 -14.88 -2.76 5.26
N CYS A 75 -14.13 -2.27 6.24
CA CYS A 75 -14.68 -1.36 7.25
C CYS A 75 -15.25 -0.10 6.59
N PHE A 76 -14.54 0.46 5.62
CA PHE A 76 -15.00 1.65 4.90
C PHE A 76 -16.27 1.36 4.10
N LEU A 77 -16.28 0.25 3.35
CA LEU A 77 -17.45 -0.14 2.55
C LEU A 77 -18.65 -0.44 3.43
N HIS A 78 -18.44 -1.11 4.56
CA HIS A 78 -19.51 -1.38 5.52
C HIS A 78 -20.09 -0.07 6.07
N PHE A 79 -19.23 0.89 6.42
CA PHE A 79 -19.64 2.20 6.87
C PHE A 79 -20.54 2.89 5.84
N LEU A 80 -20.11 2.89 4.57
CA LEU A 80 -20.92 3.51 3.51
C LEU A 80 -22.26 2.81 3.36
N TRP A 81 -22.28 1.49 3.45
CA TRP A 81 -23.53 0.72 3.33
C TRP A 81 -24.49 1.02 4.48
N VAL A 82 -23.99 1.03 5.71
CA VAL A 82 -24.80 1.28 6.90
C VAL A 82 -25.41 2.69 6.87
N TYR A 83 -24.64 3.67 6.46
CA TYR A 83 -25.09 5.07 6.45
C TYR A 83 -25.69 5.49 5.12
N LYS A 84 -25.77 4.60 4.14
CA LYS A 84 -26.38 4.85 2.83
C LYS A 84 -25.77 6.04 2.11
N LEU A 85 -24.46 6.17 2.22
CA LEU A 85 -23.73 7.29 1.60
C LEU A 85 -23.41 7.03 0.13
#